data_0f6991d652842922328c7d5c81244551
#
_entry.id   0f6991d652842922328c7d5c81244551
#
_cell.length_a   1.000
_cell.length_b   1.000
_cell.length_c   1.000
_cell.angle_alpha   90.00
_cell.angle_beta   90.00
_cell.angle_gamma   90.00
#
_symmetry.space_group_name_H-M   'P 1'
#
loop_
_entity.id
_entity.type
_entity.pdbx_description
1 polymer ?
#
loop_
_entity_poly.entity_id
_entity_poly.type
_entity_poly.pdbx_seq_one_letter_code
_entity_poly.pdbx_strand_id
1 'polypeptide(L)'
;MAESMIGLKRSHRCTEVTKAEIGSTVTLMGWVQKSRNKGGIVFVDLRDRSGIMQIIFENGEIDEQGFEKAGRLRSEFVIAVKGHVEARSGAVNPNLPTGEIEVRATELRILSEAETPPFPIEENSKTRDEVRLKYRYLDLRRPDLQRNMMLRSQVSTLVRQFLAKEGFLEIETPTLIKSTPEGARDYLVPSRVHPGSFYALPQSPQIFKQLLMCSGYDRYFQLARCYRDEDLRADRQPEFTQIDMELSFVDVEDVLDVNERMLAFLFKEVLGVEVQLPIQRMTWIDAMNRFGSDKPDLRFGMELTDVSEVVKDCEFAVFKGALEQGGSVRGINAKGQGAMPRKKIDKLVEFAKGYGAKGLAYIAIGEDGTVKSSFAKFMKEEEMTALITAMDGQNGDLLLFAADKTKLVWDVLGALRLELAKQMKLLDKNEYRFVWITEFPLLEWSEEEERFMAMHHPFTMPMEEDLQYLDTDPGRVRAKAYDIVLNGNEIGGGSVRIFQDDIQSKMFEVIGFTPEEAQKQFGFLLDAFKYGVPPHAGLAYGLDRLVMLMAKVDSIREVIAFPKVKDASCLMSEAPDVVDEKQLEELGIAIRETTEE
;
A
#
# COMPACT_ATOMS: atom_id res chain seq x y z
N MET A 1 31.29 -29.99 -12.04
CA MET A 1 30.05 -30.48 -12.69
C MET A 1 29.00 -30.69 -11.60
N ALA A 2 27.76 -30.32 -11.88
CA ALA A 2 26.63 -30.55 -10.98
C ALA A 2 26.44 -32.04 -10.70
N GLU A 3 26.25 -32.39 -9.42
CA GLU A 3 26.04 -33.79 -9.00
C GLU A 3 24.54 -34.10 -8.89
N SER A 4 24.20 -35.38 -9.09
CA SER A 4 22.80 -35.82 -9.00
C SER A 4 22.28 -35.85 -7.57
N MET A 5 21.03 -35.50 -7.39
CA MET A 5 20.32 -35.62 -6.12
C MET A 5 19.76 -37.03 -5.88
N ILE A 6 19.88 -37.95 -6.86
CA ILE A 6 19.34 -39.33 -6.77
C ILE A 6 19.87 -40.01 -5.49
N GLY A 7 18.97 -40.60 -4.71
CA GLY A 7 19.28 -41.25 -3.44
C GLY A 7 19.35 -40.34 -2.23
N LEU A 8 19.29 -39.02 -2.42
CA LEU A 8 19.14 -38.05 -1.31
C LEU A 8 17.74 -37.43 -1.31
N LYS A 9 17.13 -37.37 -0.15
CA LYS A 9 15.87 -36.64 0.08
C LYS A 9 16.09 -35.70 1.27
N ARG A 10 15.77 -34.42 1.08
CA ARG A 10 15.83 -33.44 2.19
C ARG A 10 14.91 -33.89 3.31
N SER A 11 15.43 -34.04 4.51
CA SER A 11 14.67 -34.46 5.69
C SER A 11 14.08 -33.26 6.42
N HIS A 12 14.83 -32.15 6.53
CA HIS A 12 14.47 -30.95 7.28
C HIS A 12 14.91 -29.70 6.52
N ARG A 13 14.28 -28.56 6.81
CA ARG A 13 14.87 -27.25 6.55
C ARG A 13 15.86 -26.91 7.66
N CYS A 14 16.70 -25.89 7.42
CA CYS A 14 17.78 -25.52 8.33
C CYS A 14 17.30 -25.28 9.77
N THR A 15 16.23 -24.50 9.97
CA THR A 15 15.73 -24.17 11.31
C THR A 15 14.69 -25.15 11.87
N GLU A 16 14.28 -26.14 11.10
CA GLU A 16 13.44 -27.26 11.59
C GLU A 16 14.26 -28.24 12.44
N VAL A 17 15.59 -28.22 12.28
CA VAL A 17 16.51 -28.99 13.13
C VAL A 17 16.73 -28.23 14.44
N THR A 18 16.43 -28.87 15.54
CA THR A 18 16.55 -28.31 16.90
C THR A 18 17.47 -29.16 17.77
N LYS A 19 17.63 -28.82 19.04
CA LYS A 19 18.38 -29.67 20.00
C LYS A 19 17.79 -31.06 20.17
N ALA A 20 16.50 -31.24 19.86
CA ALA A 20 15.86 -32.56 19.98
C ALA A 20 16.41 -33.56 18.96
N GLU A 21 16.97 -33.09 17.86
CA GLU A 21 17.58 -33.91 16.82
C GLU A 21 19.05 -34.24 17.06
N ILE A 22 19.68 -33.80 18.18
CA ILE A 22 21.06 -34.14 18.49
C ILE A 22 21.24 -35.67 18.53
N GLY A 23 22.25 -36.17 17.81
CA GLY A 23 22.53 -37.59 17.62
C GLY A 23 21.80 -38.21 16.41
N SER A 24 20.86 -37.51 15.79
CA SER A 24 20.18 -38.00 14.59
C SER A 24 20.96 -37.63 13.30
N THR A 25 20.65 -38.36 12.23
CA THR A 25 21.15 -38.06 10.87
C THR A 25 20.13 -37.26 10.11
N VAL A 26 20.54 -36.10 9.56
CA VAL A 26 19.70 -35.23 8.74
C VAL A 26 20.30 -35.06 7.35
N THR A 27 19.43 -34.75 6.39
CA THR A 27 19.83 -34.30 5.05
C THR A 27 19.28 -32.90 4.83
N LEU A 28 20.18 -31.92 4.72
CA LEU A 28 19.88 -30.52 4.47
C LEU A 28 20.25 -30.12 3.04
N MET A 29 19.50 -29.21 2.44
CA MET A 29 19.77 -28.69 1.10
C MET A 29 19.50 -27.19 1.08
N GLY A 30 20.41 -26.43 0.47
CA GLY A 30 20.29 -24.99 0.41
C GLY A 30 21.47 -24.33 -0.31
N TRP A 31 21.61 -23.05 -0.08
CA TRP A 31 22.67 -22.21 -0.62
C TRP A 31 23.77 -21.98 0.40
N VAL A 32 25.02 -22.01 -0.04
CA VAL A 32 26.16 -21.62 0.78
C VAL A 32 26.13 -20.13 1.00
N GLN A 33 25.84 -19.67 2.23
CA GLN A 33 25.91 -18.25 2.59
C GLN A 33 27.37 -17.81 2.76
N LYS A 34 28.15 -18.61 3.47
CA LYS A 34 29.54 -18.34 3.78
C LYS A 34 30.31 -19.64 3.98
N SER A 35 31.55 -19.69 3.48
CA SER A 35 32.47 -20.79 3.73
C SER A 35 33.76 -20.28 4.37
N ARG A 36 34.29 -21.02 5.35
CA ARG A 36 35.51 -20.67 6.12
C ARG A 36 36.35 -21.91 6.28
N ASN A 37 37.45 -21.99 5.55
CA ASN A 37 38.43 -23.08 5.65
C ASN A 37 39.47 -22.75 6.74
N LYS A 38 39.64 -23.64 7.70
CA LYS A 38 40.60 -23.54 8.83
C LYS A 38 41.66 -24.65 8.81
N GLY A 39 41.99 -25.15 7.63
CA GLY A 39 42.92 -26.25 7.41
C GLY A 39 42.21 -27.61 7.48
N GLY A 40 42.23 -28.30 8.61
CA GLY A 40 41.58 -29.62 8.76
C GLY A 40 40.05 -29.58 8.87
N ILE A 41 39.45 -28.41 8.94
CA ILE A 41 38.01 -28.22 9.13
C ILE A 41 37.49 -27.10 8.19
N VAL A 42 36.37 -27.34 7.52
CA VAL A 42 35.65 -26.32 6.74
C VAL A 42 34.29 -26.07 7.39
N PHE A 43 34.01 -24.82 7.75
CA PHE A 43 32.72 -24.37 8.27
C PHE A 43 31.91 -23.74 7.13
N VAL A 44 30.66 -24.17 6.97
CA VAL A 44 29.75 -23.62 5.98
C VAL A 44 28.47 -23.19 6.67
N ASP A 45 28.08 -21.94 6.44
CA ASP A 45 26.74 -21.45 6.80
C ASP A 45 25.81 -21.80 5.63
N LEU A 46 25.01 -22.86 5.78
CA LEU A 46 24.01 -23.29 4.80
C LEU A 46 22.71 -22.53 5.04
N ARG A 47 22.21 -21.87 4.01
CA ARG A 47 20.98 -21.08 4.07
C ARG A 47 19.88 -21.72 3.24
N ASP A 48 18.69 -21.79 3.81
CA ASP A 48 17.44 -21.98 3.08
C ASP A 48 16.39 -20.93 3.51
N ARG A 49 15.14 -21.05 3.06
CA ARG A 49 14.09 -20.08 3.39
C ARG A 49 13.73 -20.02 4.88
N SER A 50 14.09 -21.02 5.66
CA SER A 50 13.83 -21.05 7.10
C SER A 50 14.91 -20.31 7.90
N GLY A 51 16.15 -20.26 7.38
CA GLY A 51 17.27 -19.62 8.02
C GLY A 51 18.60 -20.29 7.70
N ILE A 52 19.52 -20.26 8.65
CA ILE A 52 20.90 -20.72 8.50
C ILE A 52 21.20 -21.87 9.46
N MET A 53 21.91 -22.91 8.97
CA MET A 53 22.49 -23.98 9.76
C MET A 53 24.01 -24.01 9.53
N GLN A 54 24.80 -24.08 10.60
CA GLN A 54 26.23 -24.33 10.47
C GLN A 54 26.49 -25.79 10.12
N ILE A 55 27.22 -26.01 9.04
CA ILE A 55 27.70 -27.32 8.61
C ILE A 55 29.21 -27.40 8.86
N ILE A 56 29.68 -28.50 9.38
CA ILE A 56 31.11 -28.79 9.56
C ILE A 56 31.53 -29.95 8.67
N PHE A 57 32.57 -29.73 7.90
CA PHE A 57 33.30 -30.77 7.18
C PHE A 57 34.65 -30.93 7.85
N GLU A 58 34.93 -32.11 8.39
CA GLU A 58 36.16 -32.43 9.06
C GLU A 58 36.87 -33.55 8.34
N ASN A 59 38.18 -33.40 8.17
CA ASN A 59 39.01 -34.43 7.54
C ASN A 59 39.02 -35.72 8.38
N GLY A 60 38.63 -36.82 7.75
CA GLY A 60 38.51 -38.14 8.41
C GLY A 60 37.07 -38.49 8.83
N GLU A 61 36.15 -37.53 8.95
CA GLU A 61 34.72 -37.77 9.17
C GLU A 61 33.93 -37.86 7.87
N ILE A 62 34.33 -37.09 6.84
CA ILE A 62 33.89 -37.22 5.45
C ILE A 62 35.02 -37.78 4.60
N ASP A 63 34.71 -38.46 3.50
CA ASP A 63 35.72 -38.99 2.59
C ASP A 63 36.61 -37.87 1.99
N GLU A 64 37.80 -38.24 1.53
CA GLU A 64 38.80 -37.31 1.02
C GLU A 64 38.26 -36.43 -0.14
N GLN A 65 37.45 -37.04 -1.03
CA GLN A 65 36.81 -36.29 -2.15
C GLN A 65 35.77 -35.29 -1.64
N GLY A 66 34.98 -35.67 -0.63
CA GLY A 66 33.98 -34.79 -0.02
C GLY A 66 34.66 -33.63 0.73
N PHE A 67 35.76 -33.88 1.42
CA PHE A 67 36.54 -32.82 2.10
C PHE A 67 37.20 -31.85 1.09
N GLU A 68 37.77 -32.37 0.00
CA GLU A 68 38.30 -31.53 -1.08
C GLU A 68 37.21 -30.66 -1.74
N LYS A 69 36.01 -31.22 -2.02
CA LYS A 69 34.84 -30.46 -2.49
C LYS A 69 34.44 -29.37 -1.50
N ALA A 70 34.39 -29.67 -0.19
CA ALA A 70 34.05 -28.70 0.84
C ALA A 70 35.00 -27.49 0.83
N GLY A 71 36.31 -27.74 0.59
CA GLY A 71 37.33 -26.68 0.47
C GLY A 71 37.11 -25.73 -0.71
N ARG A 72 36.38 -26.16 -1.75
CA ARG A 72 36.10 -25.38 -2.96
C ARG A 72 34.75 -24.64 -2.93
N LEU A 73 33.94 -24.84 -1.87
CA LEU A 73 32.63 -24.22 -1.77
C LEU A 73 32.75 -22.68 -1.73
N ARG A 74 31.91 -22.03 -2.54
CA ARG A 74 31.80 -20.56 -2.61
C ARG A 74 30.37 -20.13 -2.30
N SER A 75 30.21 -18.84 -2.05
CA SER A 75 28.89 -18.24 -1.81
C SER A 75 27.92 -18.57 -2.95
N GLU A 76 26.68 -18.84 -2.59
CA GLU A 76 25.54 -19.15 -3.46
C GLU A 76 25.64 -20.49 -4.20
N PHE A 77 26.67 -21.33 -3.97
CA PHE A 77 26.63 -22.71 -4.43
C PHE A 77 25.43 -23.43 -3.80
N VAL A 78 24.73 -24.23 -4.58
CA VAL A 78 23.63 -25.07 -4.09
C VAL A 78 24.19 -26.45 -3.73
N ILE A 79 24.02 -26.83 -2.48
CA ILE A 79 24.55 -28.09 -1.97
C ILE A 79 23.49 -28.93 -1.26
N ALA A 80 23.72 -30.24 -1.26
CA ALA A 80 23.06 -31.20 -0.40
C ALA A 80 24.09 -31.79 0.57
N VAL A 81 23.76 -31.81 1.85
CA VAL A 81 24.61 -32.32 2.92
C VAL A 81 23.84 -33.34 3.74
N LYS A 82 24.41 -34.52 3.95
CA LYS A 82 23.94 -35.50 4.93
C LYS A 82 24.95 -35.52 6.08
N GLY A 83 24.45 -35.52 7.31
CA GLY A 83 25.36 -35.50 8.48
C GLY A 83 24.62 -35.68 9.80
N HIS A 84 25.39 -35.75 10.88
CA HIS A 84 24.90 -35.90 12.24
C HIS A 84 24.69 -34.53 12.89
N VAL A 85 23.58 -34.37 13.60
CA VAL A 85 23.32 -33.19 14.41
C VAL A 85 24.06 -33.29 15.72
N GLU A 86 24.84 -32.27 16.05
CA GLU A 86 25.64 -32.21 17.29
C GLU A 86 25.42 -30.90 18.02
N ALA A 87 25.70 -30.89 19.33
CA ALA A 87 25.84 -29.62 20.04
C ALA A 87 27.03 -28.85 19.46
N ARG A 88 26.89 -27.53 19.33
CA ARG A 88 27.96 -26.71 18.76
C ARG A 88 29.25 -26.84 19.54
N SER A 89 30.34 -27.19 18.86
CA SER A 89 31.67 -27.40 19.45
C SER A 89 32.34 -26.08 19.88
N GLY A 90 31.95 -24.95 19.25
CA GLY A 90 32.44 -23.61 19.58
C GLY A 90 31.46 -22.80 20.43
N ALA A 91 31.69 -21.49 20.49
CA ALA A 91 30.77 -20.58 21.17
C ALA A 91 29.37 -20.58 20.52
N VAL A 92 28.33 -20.56 21.35
CA VAL A 92 26.94 -20.42 20.91
C VAL A 92 26.77 -19.11 20.13
N ASN A 93 26.09 -19.16 18.99
CA ASN A 93 25.76 -17.96 18.23
C ASN A 93 24.36 -17.48 18.57
N PRO A 94 24.20 -16.45 19.42
CA PRO A 94 22.86 -15.98 19.83
C PRO A 94 22.06 -15.32 18.68
N ASN A 95 22.69 -15.02 17.56
CA ASN A 95 22.04 -14.39 16.39
C ASN A 95 21.35 -15.40 15.45
N LEU A 96 21.50 -16.69 15.70
CA LEU A 96 20.89 -17.75 14.90
C LEU A 96 19.96 -18.61 15.77
N PRO A 97 18.75 -18.93 15.32
CA PRO A 97 17.88 -19.89 16.01
C PRO A 97 18.55 -21.26 16.19
N THR A 98 19.43 -21.65 15.26
CA THR A 98 20.22 -22.89 15.27
C THR A 98 21.59 -22.73 15.95
N GLY A 99 21.84 -21.61 16.62
CA GLY A 99 23.20 -21.24 17.10
C GLY A 99 23.81 -22.13 18.19
N GLU A 100 23.02 -23.03 18.76
CA GLU A 100 23.48 -24.00 19.79
C GLU A 100 23.82 -25.37 19.21
N ILE A 101 23.51 -25.62 17.95
CA ILE A 101 23.72 -26.87 17.23
C ILE A 101 24.47 -26.65 15.92
N GLU A 102 25.03 -27.73 15.40
CA GLU A 102 25.68 -27.79 14.09
C GLU A 102 25.50 -29.17 13.47
N VAL A 103 25.72 -29.28 12.17
CA VAL A 103 25.66 -30.59 11.47
C VAL A 103 27.06 -30.96 11.01
N ARG A 104 27.58 -32.09 11.53
CA ARG A 104 28.83 -32.72 11.08
C ARG A 104 28.53 -33.55 9.84
N ALA A 105 29.07 -33.13 8.70
CA ALA A 105 28.79 -33.72 7.42
C ALA A 105 29.48 -35.05 7.20
N THR A 106 28.75 -36.04 6.71
CA THR A 106 29.27 -37.35 6.26
C THR A 106 29.18 -37.50 4.73
N GLU A 107 28.33 -36.70 4.04
CA GLU A 107 28.22 -36.70 2.59
C GLU A 107 27.97 -35.27 2.09
N LEU A 108 28.63 -34.89 1.00
CA LEU A 108 28.44 -33.62 0.30
C LEU A 108 28.22 -33.84 -1.19
N ARG A 109 27.16 -33.21 -1.72
CA ARG A 109 26.98 -33.07 -3.18
C ARG A 109 26.85 -31.61 -3.55
N ILE A 110 27.56 -31.18 -4.59
CA ILE A 110 27.39 -29.87 -5.21
C ILE A 110 26.35 -30.02 -6.30
N LEU A 111 25.12 -29.52 -6.03
CA LEU A 111 23.99 -29.61 -6.94
C LEU A 111 24.08 -28.56 -8.06
N SER A 112 24.63 -27.38 -7.73
CA SER A 112 24.89 -26.33 -8.71
C SER A 112 26.00 -25.42 -8.21
N GLU A 113 26.93 -25.09 -9.06
CA GLU A 113 27.92 -24.04 -8.84
C GLU A 113 27.27 -22.67 -9.15
N ALA A 114 27.82 -21.61 -8.59
CA ALA A 114 27.36 -20.25 -8.82
C ALA A 114 28.53 -19.33 -9.16
N GLU A 115 28.27 -18.36 -10.01
CA GLU A 115 29.15 -17.20 -10.17
C GLU A 115 29.02 -16.28 -8.96
N THR A 116 29.96 -15.35 -8.82
CA THR A 116 29.89 -14.35 -7.75
C THR A 116 28.67 -13.43 -7.99
N PRO A 117 27.73 -13.35 -7.04
CA PRO A 117 26.57 -12.48 -7.19
C PRO A 117 26.96 -11.01 -7.37
N PRO A 118 26.19 -10.20 -8.13
CA PRO A 118 26.46 -8.78 -8.33
C PRO A 118 26.34 -7.93 -7.06
N PHE A 119 25.75 -8.50 -5.99
CA PHE A 119 25.66 -7.89 -4.66
C PHE A 119 25.55 -8.98 -3.57
N PRO A 120 25.91 -8.66 -2.32
CA PRO A 120 25.76 -9.59 -1.21
C PRO A 120 24.30 -9.91 -0.90
N ILE A 121 24.00 -11.20 -0.64
CA ILE A 121 22.66 -11.66 -0.22
C ILE A 121 22.57 -11.52 1.31
N GLU A 122 22.27 -10.33 1.77
CA GLU A 122 22.20 -9.98 3.19
C GLU A 122 21.07 -8.99 3.48
N GLU A 123 20.65 -8.91 4.74
CA GLU A 123 19.62 -7.97 5.16
C GLU A 123 20.10 -6.51 5.04
N ASN A 124 19.15 -5.61 4.88
CA ASN A 124 19.40 -4.16 4.82
C ASN A 124 20.44 -3.75 3.77
N SER A 125 20.44 -4.43 2.62
CA SER A 125 21.36 -4.15 1.52
C SER A 125 21.32 -2.68 1.11
N LYS A 126 22.51 -2.09 0.89
CA LYS A 126 22.68 -0.73 0.37
C LYS A 126 22.80 -0.68 -1.16
N THR A 127 22.61 -1.82 -1.81
CA THR A 127 22.64 -1.92 -3.29
C THR A 127 21.49 -1.11 -3.87
N ARG A 128 21.79 -0.36 -4.94
CA ARG A 128 20.78 0.45 -5.64
C ARG A 128 19.65 -0.40 -6.20
N ASP A 129 18.45 0.16 -6.18
CA ASP A 129 17.22 -0.53 -6.60
C ASP A 129 17.31 -1.07 -8.03
N GLU A 130 17.94 -0.35 -8.97
CA GLU A 130 18.06 -0.80 -10.35
C GLU A 130 18.81 -2.14 -10.45
N VAL A 131 19.89 -2.30 -9.68
CA VAL A 131 20.67 -3.55 -9.66
C VAL A 131 19.86 -4.67 -8.99
N ARG A 132 19.21 -4.37 -7.86
CA ARG A 132 18.37 -5.31 -7.14
C ARG A 132 17.20 -5.80 -8.00
N LEU A 133 16.54 -4.91 -8.73
CA LEU A 133 15.40 -5.25 -9.58
C LEU A 133 15.81 -5.98 -10.87
N LYS A 134 17.00 -5.68 -11.41
CA LYS A 134 17.57 -6.44 -12.54
C LYS A 134 17.85 -7.90 -12.15
N TYR A 135 18.38 -8.13 -10.97
CA TYR A 135 18.66 -9.47 -10.43
C TYR A 135 17.66 -9.85 -9.34
N ARG A 136 16.38 -9.59 -9.55
CA ARG A 136 15.34 -9.74 -8.52
C ARG A 136 15.28 -11.16 -7.94
N TYR A 137 15.55 -12.19 -8.71
CA TYR A 137 15.62 -13.57 -8.23
C TYR A 137 16.76 -13.80 -7.21
N LEU A 138 17.83 -13.00 -7.24
CA LEU A 138 18.86 -13.00 -6.20
C LEU A 138 18.43 -12.15 -4.99
N ASP A 139 17.86 -10.98 -5.26
CA ASP A 139 17.35 -10.08 -4.21
C ASP A 139 16.29 -10.79 -3.34
N LEU A 140 15.42 -11.60 -3.94
CA LEU A 140 14.43 -12.41 -3.23
C LEU A 140 15.02 -13.52 -2.33
N ARG A 141 16.33 -13.81 -2.42
CA ARG A 141 17.02 -14.70 -1.46
C ARG A 141 17.35 -14.01 -0.15
N ARG A 142 17.28 -12.68 -0.08
CA ARG A 142 17.57 -11.92 1.13
C ARG A 142 16.53 -12.25 2.22
N PRO A 143 16.96 -12.44 3.49
CA PRO A 143 16.05 -12.84 4.56
C PRO A 143 14.91 -11.86 4.81
N ASP A 144 15.15 -10.55 4.70
CA ASP A 144 14.13 -9.51 4.85
C ASP A 144 13.03 -9.61 3.78
N LEU A 145 13.40 -9.77 2.50
CA LEU A 145 12.42 -9.96 1.42
C LEU A 145 11.70 -11.31 1.53
N GLN A 146 12.40 -12.37 1.93
CA GLN A 146 11.74 -13.66 2.17
C GLN A 146 10.69 -13.56 3.27
N ARG A 147 10.99 -12.87 4.39
CA ARG A 147 10.00 -12.61 5.45
C ARG A 147 8.78 -11.86 4.91
N ASN A 148 8.99 -10.85 4.07
CA ASN A 148 7.89 -10.09 3.48
C ASN A 148 7.01 -10.96 2.57
N MET A 149 7.60 -11.84 1.75
CA MET A 149 6.85 -12.77 0.90
C MET A 149 6.10 -13.82 1.73
N MET A 150 6.71 -14.33 2.79
CA MET A 150 6.05 -15.27 3.72
C MET A 150 4.90 -14.59 4.45
N LEU A 151 5.09 -13.35 4.93
CA LEU A 151 4.04 -12.53 5.53
C LEU A 151 2.86 -12.35 4.57
N ARG A 152 3.12 -11.96 3.32
CA ARG A 152 2.10 -11.83 2.28
C ARG A 152 1.31 -13.13 2.07
N SER A 153 2.01 -14.26 2.00
CA SER A 153 1.39 -15.58 1.86
C SER A 153 0.52 -15.93 3.06
N GLN A 154 0.98 -15.65 4.28
CA GLN A 154 0.23 -15.88 5.51
C GLN A 154 -1.04 -15.03 5.55
N VAL A 155 -0.93 -13.72 5.28
CA VAL A 155 -2.08 -12.80 5.22
C VAL A 155 -3.11 -13.31 4.22
N SER A 156 -2.70 -13.68 3.01
CA SER A 156 -3.61 -14.20 1.97
C SER A 156 -4.34 -15.47 2.41
N THR A 157 -3.64 -16.37 3.11
CA THR A 157 -4.23 -17.61 3.64
C THR A 157 -5.24 -17.32 4.74
N LEU A 158 -4.90 -16.43 5.68
CA LEU A 158 -5.78 -16.07 6.79
C LEU A 158 -7.03 -15.31 6.33
N VAL A 159 -6.91 -14.43 5.33
CA VAL A 159 -8.06 -13.77 4.69
C VAL A 159 -9.05 -14.81 4.16
N ARG A 160 -8.57 -15.81 3.40
CA ARG A 160 -9.44 -16.89 2.90
C ARG A 160 -10.10 -17.67 4.02
N GLN A 161 -9.35 -18.01 5.07
CA GLN A 161 -9.89 -18.74 6.22
C GLN A 161 -10.99 -17.93 6.95
N PHE A 162 -10.74 -16.64 7.16
CA PHE A 162 -11.71 -15.77 7.82
C PHE A 162 -12.97 -15.62 6.98
N LEU A 163 -12.83 -15.23 5.72
CA LEU A 163 -13.98 -14.95 4.84
C LEU A 163 -14.81 -16.23 4.56
N ALA A 164 -14.15 -17.37 4.36
CA ALA A 164 -14.86 -18.65 4.22
C ALA A 164 -15.67 -19.00 5.48
N LYS A 165 -15.14 -18.74 6.68
CA LYS A 165 -15.86 -18.93 7.96
C LYS A 165 -17.06 -17.98 8.10
N GLU A 166 -16.97 -16.78 7.56
CA GLU A 166 -18.06 -15.80 7.52
C GLU A 166 -19.09 -16.08 6.40
N GLY A 167 -18.96 -17.19 5.69
CA GLY A 167 -19.89 -17.61 4.64
C GLY A 167 -19.68 -16.98 3.27
N PHE A 168 -18.53 -16.36 3.04
CA PHE A 168 -18.18 -15.85 1.71
C PHE A 168 -17.73 -16.98 0.80
N LEU A 169 -18.06 -16.85 -0.48
CA LEU A 169 -17.61 -17.74 -1.55
C LEU A 169 -16.49 -17.05 -2.34
N GLU A 170 -15.35 -17.71 -2.50
CA GLU A 170 -14.29 -17.25 -3.39
C GLU A 170 -14.67 -17.59 -4.83
N ILE A 171 -14.94 -16.57 -5.66
CA ILE A 171 -15.37 -16.74 -7.04
C ILE A 171 -14.46 -15.91 -7.94
N GLU A 172 -13.83 -16.56 -8.92
CA GLU A 172 -13.01 -15.89 -9.92
C GLU A 172 -13.87 -15.17 -10.97
N THR A 173 -13.45 -13.97 -11.34
CA THR A 173 -14.07 -13.17 -12.39
C THR A 173 -13.15 -13.06 -13.60
N PRO A 174 -13.66 -12.80 -14.82
CA PRO A 174 -12.83 -12.70 -16.01
C PRO A 174 -11.78 -11.59 -15.93
N THR A 175 -10.60 -11.84 -16.49
CA THR A 175 -9.55 -10.84 -16.73
C THR A 175 -9.56 -10.28 -18.16
N LEU A 176 -10.18 -10.97 -19.12
CA LEU A 176 -10.43 -10.45 -20.46
C LEU A 176 -11.86 -9.93 -20.52
N ILE A 177 -12.05 -8.64 -20.30
CA ILE A 177 -13.37 -8.01 -20.18
C ILE A 177 -13.59 -6.97 -21.28
N LYS A 178 -14.81 -6.42 -21.36
CA LYS A 178 -15.10 -5.22 -22.13
C LYS A 178 -14.50 -4.00 -21.42
N SER A 179 -13.93 -3.06 -22.17
CA SER A 179 -13.45 -1.79 -21.60
C SER A 179 -14.60 -1.03 -20.91
N THR A 180 -14.42 -0.78 -19.63
CA THR A 180 -15.33 -0.03 -18.77
C THR A 180 -14.48 0.83 -17.82
N PRO A 181 -13.89 1.94 -18.31
CA PRO A 181 -12.96 2.73 -17.52
C PRO A 181 -13.62 3.28 -16.26
N GLU A 182 -12.93 3.08 -15.11
CA GLU A 182 -13.37 3.46 -13.76
C GLU A 182 -12.43 4.54 -13.15
N GLY A 183 -11.99 5.48 -13.97
CA GLY A 183 -11.11 6.58 -13.54
C GLY A 183 -9.67 6.49 -14.04
N ALA A 184 -9.09 5.29 -14.19
CA ALA A 184 -7.79 5.07 -14.82
C ALA A 184 -7.96 4.67 -16.31
N ARG A 185 -6.85 4.64 -17.06
CA ARG A 185 -6.84 4.04 -18.39
C ARG A 185 -6.77 2.53 -18.30
N ASP A 186 -7.43 1.84 -19.24
CA ASP A 186 -7.40 0.40 -19.35
C ASP A 186 -6.18 -0.07 -20.15
N TYR A 187 -5.58 -1.20 -19.74
CA TYR A 187 -4.70 -1.96 -20.63
C TYR A 187 -5.53 -2.74 -21.62
N LEU A 188 -5.26 -2.55 -22.93
CA LEU A 188 -6.01 -3.18 -24.01
C LEU A 188 -5.29 -4.42 -24.56
N VAL A 189 -6.04 -5.47 -24.81
CA VAL A 189 -5.56 -6.73 -25.39
C VAL A 189 -6.31 -6.98 -26.71
N PRO A 190 -5.63 -6.99 -27.86
CA PRO A 190 -6.29 -7.19 -29.16
C PRO A 190 -6.82 -8.62 -29.30
N SER A 191 -7.97 -8.76 -29.96
CA SER A 191 -8.59 -10.06 -30.24
C SER A 191 -8.23 -10.57 -31.64
N ARG A 192 -7.54 -11.70 -31.73
CA ARG A 192 -7.28 -12.37 -33.01
C ARG A 192 -8.55 -12.91 -33.67
N VAL A 193 -9.52 -13.34 -32.86
CA VAL A 193 -10.77 -13.95 -33.35
C VAL A 193 -11.79 -12.90 -33.83
N HIS A 194 -11.71 -11.69 -33.28
CA HIS A 194 -12.58 -10.57 -33.63
C HIS A 194 -11.73 -9.38 -34.09
N PRO A 195 -11.30 -9.33 -35.36
CA PRO A 195 -10.43 -8.27 -35.86
C PRO A 195 -11.00 -6.87 -35.59
N GLY A 196 -10.14 -5.96 -35.13
CA GLY A 196 -10.53 -4.59 -34.75
C GLY A 196 -11.22 -4.46 -33.39
N SER A 197 -11.40 -5.58 -32.67
CA SER A 197 -11.95 -5.58 -31.30
C SER A 197 -10.88 -5.88 -30.27
N PHE A 198 -11.06 -5.30 -29.06
CA PHE A 198 -10.10 -5.43 -27.96
C PHE A 198 -10.82 -5.90 -26.70
N TYR A 199 -10.15 -6.74 -25.94
CA TYR A 199 -10.43 -6.89 -24.51
C TYR A 199 -9.70 -5.81 -23.73
N ALA A 200 -10.18 -5.52 -22.53
CA ALA A 200 -9.48 -4.74 -21.53
C ALA A 200 -9.11 -5.62 -20.33
N LEU A 201 -8.00 -5.31 -19.66
CA LEU A 201 -7.68 -5.89 -18.37
C LEU A 201 -8.43 -5.12 -17.27
N PRO A 202 -9.04 -5.80 -16.27
CA PRO A 202 -9.93 -5.17 -15.30
C PRO A 202 -9.18 -4.25 -14.33
N GLN A 203 -9.71 -3.06 -14.10
CA GLN A 203 -9.24 -2.17 -13.05
C GLN A 203 -9.68 -2.66 -11.66
N SER A 204 -10.83 -3.33 -11.61
CA SER A 204 -11.39 -4.05 -10.46
C SER A 204 -12.47 -5.02 -10.96
N PRO A 205 -12.91 -6.01 -10.16
CA PRO A 205 -14.05 -6.86 -10.51
C PRO A 205 -15.43 -6.22 -10.25
N GLN A 206 -15.52 -4.88 -10.18
CA GLN A 206 -16.70 -4.13 -9.73
C GLN A 206 -18.01 -4.57 -10.38
N ILE A 207 -18.06 -4.68 -11.71
CA ILE A 207 -19.29 -5.04 -12.40
C ILE A 207 -19.66 -6.51 -12.17
N PHE A 208 -18.68 -7.39 -12.22
CA PHE A 208 -18.90 -8.83 -12.05
C PHE A 208 -19.36 -9.20 -10.65
N LYS A 209 -18.82 -8.56 -9.61
CA LYS A 209 -19.27 -8.83 -8.24
C LYS A 209 -20.71 -8.37 -7.99
N GLN A 210 -21.16 -7.25 -8.61
CA GLN A 210 -22.55 -6.84 -8.58
C GLN A 210 -23.45 -7.84 -9.32
N LEU A 211 -23.02 -8.38 -10.47
CA LEU A 211 -23.74 -9.46 -11.17
C LEU A 211 -23.82 -10.74 -10.33
N LEU A 212 -22.80 -11.06 -9.51
CA LEU A 212 -22.87 -12.18 -8.57
C LEU A 212 -23.92 -11.96 -7.49
N MET A 213 -24.12 -10.72 -7.04
CA MET A 213 -25.24 -10.40 -6.12
C MET A 213 -26.59 -10.60 -6.80
N CYS A 214 -26.76 -10.14 -8.04
CA CYS A 214 -27.95 -10.44 -8.86
C CYS A 214 -28.17 -11.95 -9.07
N SER A 215 -27.09 -12.72 -9.05
CA SER A 215 -27.13 -14.19 -9.19
C SER A 215 -27.42 -14.93 -7.88
N GLY A 216 -27.59 -14.23 -6.75
CA GLY A 216 -27.98 -14.80 -5.49
C GLY A 216 -26.86 -15.46 -4.67
N TYR A 217 -25.62 -15.05 -4.87
CA TYR A 217 -24.48 -15.61 -4.12
C TYR A 217 -24.26 -14.97 -2.74
N ASP A 218 -25.05 -14.01 -2.34
CA ASP A 218 -25.08 -13.31 -1.04
C ASP A 218 -23.78 -12.70 -0.57
N ARG A 219 -22.70 -13.47 -0.51
CA ARG A 219 -21.37 -13.03 -0.04
C ARG A 219 -20.28 -13.58 -0.95
N TYR A 220 -19.63 -12.68 -1.66
CA TYR A 220 -18.53 -12.96 -2.58
C TYR A 220 -17.24 -12.36 -2.07
N PHE A 221 -16.12 -13.03 -2.32
CA PHE A 221 -14.79 -12.42 -2.27
C PHE A 221 -13.87 -12.99 -3.34
N GLN A 222 -12.78 -12.28 -3.62
CA GLN A 222 -11.71 -12.73 -4.50
C GLN A 222 -10.41 -12.03 -4.13
N LEU A 223 -9.28 -12.74 -4.16
CA LEU A 223 -7.96 -12.11 -4.23
C LEU A 223 -7.69 -11.77 -5.70
N ALA A 224 -8.21 -10.62 -6.14
CA ALA A 224 -8.28 -10.22 -7.54
C ALA A 224 -6.99 -9.54 -8.02
N ARG A 225 -6.49 -9.93 -9.22
CA ARG A 225 -5.50 -9.13 -9.93
C ARG A 225 -6.20 -8.00 -10.65
N CYS A 226 -5.70 -6.78 -10.41
CA CYS A 226 -6.20 -5.55 -10.97
C CYS A 226 -5.10 -4.84 -11.75
N TYR A 227 -5.49 -4.07 -12.79
CA TYR A 227 -4.58 -3.45 -13.74
C TYR A 227 -5.01 -2.00 -13.96
N ARG A 228 -4.08 -1.05 -13.83
CA ARG A 228 -4.35 0.37 -14.09
C ARG A 228 -3.15 1.00 -14.79
N ASP A 229 -3.40 1.62 -15.92
CA ASP A 229 -2.40 2.40 -16.67
C ASP A 229 -2.39 3.84 -16.13
N GLU A 230 -1.63 4.03 -15.06
CA GLU A 230 -1.48 5.29 -14.33
C GLU A 230 0.00 5.60 -14.07
N ASP A 231 0.28 6.85 -13.73
CA ASP A 231 1.60 7.26 -13.25
C ASP A 231 1.97 6.54 -11.95
N LEU A 232 3.13 5.89 -11.95
CA LEU A 232 3.57 5.08 -10.82
C LEU A 232 4.19 5.94 -9.71
N ARG A 233 3.85 5.57 -8.47
CA ARG A 233 4.38 6.13 -7.23
C ARG A 233 4.95 5.02 -6.35
N ALA A 234 5.48 5.36 -5.18
CA ALA A 234 6.03 4.37 -4.24
C ALA A 234 5.00 3.33 -3.76
N ASP A 235 3.73 3.69 -3.76
CA ASP A 235 2.58 2.90 -3.34
C ASP A 235 1.64 2.49 -4.49
N ARG A 236 2.08 2.64 -5.76
CA ARG A 236 1.31 2.26 -6.96
C ARG A 236 2.13 1.38 -7.89
N GLN A 237 1.45 0.38 -8.46
CA GLN A 237 1.97 -0.51 -9.50
C GLN A 237 0.92 -0.64 -10.61
N PRO A 238 1.31 -0.88 -11.88
CA PRO A 238 0.36 -1.03 -12.98
C PRO A 238 -0.49 -2.29 -12.85
N GLU A 239 -0.02 -3.25 -12.08
CA GLU A 239 -0.71 -4.48 -11.70
C GLU A 239 -0.55 -4.72 -10.21
N PHE A 240 -1.65 -4.98 -9.51
CA PHE A 240 -1.68 -5.14 -8.06
C PHE A 240 -2.76 -6.14 -7.65
N THR A 241 -2.83 -6.48 -6.37
CA THR A 241 -3.82 -7.43 -5.86
C THR A 241 -4.76 -6.75 -4.88
N GLN A 242 -6.07 -6.96 -5.06
CA GLN A 242 -7.10 -6.57 -4.11
C GLN A 242 -7.65 -7.79 -3.36
N ILE A 243 -7.99 -7.59 -2.07
CA ILE A 243 -8.95 -8.43 -1.38
C ILE A 243 -10.29 -7.77 -1.66
N ASP A 244 -11.02 -8.27 -2.64
CA ASP A 244 -12.29 -7.71 -3.09
C ASP A 244 -13.47 -8.50 -2.53
N MET A 245 -14.53 -7.81 -2.09
CA MET A 245 -15.71 -8.44 -1.53
C MET A 245 -17.00 -7.67 -1.85
N GLU A 246 -18.12 -8.42 -1.88
CA GLU A 246 -19.46 -7.87 -2.05
C GLU A 246 -20.46 -8.69 -1.24
N LEU A 247 -21.45 -8.03 -0.64
CA LEU A 247 -22.48 -8.63 0.22
C LEU A 247 -23.86 -8.14 -0.20
N SER A 248 -24.84 -9.02 -0.20
CA SER A 248 -26.27 -8.70 -0.41
C SER A 248 -26.99 -8.48 0.90
N PHE A 249 -28.09 -7.71 0.85
CA PHE A 249 -29.00 -7.43 1.96
C PHE A 249 -28.31 -6.77 3.16
N VAL A 250 -27.42 -5.83 2.89
CA VAL A 250 -26.60 -5.12 3.88
C VAL A 250 -26.62 -3.61 3.66
N ASP A 251 -26.33 -2.86 4.71
CA ASP A 251 -26.01 -1.42 4.67
C ASP A 251 -24.59 -1.18 5.19
N VAL A 252 -24.19 0.07 5.34
CA VAL A 252 -22.84 0.51 5.72
C VAL A 252 -22.30 -0.25 6.92
N GLU A 253 -22.99 -0.23 8.05
CA GLU A 253 -22.49 -0.81 9.31
C GLU A 253 -22.30 -2.33 9.25
N ASP A 254 -23.07 -3.06 8.43
CA ASP A 254 -22.87 -4.49 8.22
C ASP A 254 -21.53 -4.79 7.54
N VAL A 255 -21.17 -3.98 6.56
CA VAL A 255 -19.88 -4.09 5.87
C VAL A 255 -18.74 -3.72 6.80
N LEU A 256 -18.88 -2.61 7.56
CA LEU A 256 -17.85 -2.18 8.51
C LEU A 256 -17.59 -3.26 9.57
N ASP A 257 -18.62 -3.86 10.16
CA ASP A 257 -18.49 -4.89 11.19
C ASP A 257 -17.68 -6.11 10.73
N VAL A 258 -18.02 -6.69 9.59
CA VAL A 258 -17.27 -7.87 9.09
C VAL A 258 -15.81 -7.54 8.78
N ASN A 259 -15.55 -6.34 8.29
CA ASN A 259 -14.21 -5.88 7.96
C ASN A 259 -13.37 -5.55 9.21
N GLU A 260 -13.98 -4.97 10.24
CA GLU A 260 -13.35 -4.76 11.54
C GLU A 260 -12.90 -6.06 12.17
N ARG A 261 -13.79 -7.07 12.17
CA ARG A 261 -13.47 -8.40 12.70
C ARG A 261 -12.36 -9.08 11.89
N MET A 262 -12.34 -8.91 10.56
CA MET A 262 -11.27 -9.41 9.70
C MET A 262 -9.93 -8.75 10.03
N LEU A 263 -9.88 -7.43 10.14
CA LEU A 263 -8.65 -6.70 10.48
C LEU A 263 -8.14 -7.09 11.87
N ALA A 264 -9.02 -7.15 12.88
CA ALA A 264 -8.65 -7.58 14.23
C ALA A 264 -8.07 -9.00 14.23
N PHE A 265 -8.69 -9.92 13.50
CA PHE A 265 -8.20 -11.28 13.33
C PHE A 265 -6.82 -11.31 12.67
N LEU A 266 -6.63 -10.62 11.55
CA LEU A 266 -5.37 -10.60 10.81
C LEU A 266 -4.22 -10.02 11.64
N PHE A 267 -4.44 -8.87 12.31
CA PHE A 267 -3.41 -8.22 13.11
C PHE A 267 -3.01 -9.04 14.33
N LYS A 268 -3.97 -9.71 14.95
CA LYS A 268 -3.72 -10.63 16.07
C LYS A 268 -2.92 -11.85 15.63
N GLU A 269 -3.36 -12.55 14.59
CA GLU A 269 -2.73 -13.82 14.15
C GLU A 269 -1.34 -13.60 13.51
N VAL A 270 -1.12 -12.47 12.86
CA VAL A 270 0.10 -12.19 12.11
C VAL A 270 1.12 -11.43 12.96
N LEU A 271 0.68 -10.41 13.69
CA LEU A 271 1.56 -9.47 14.40
C LEU A 271 1.45 -9.57 15.93
N GLY A 272 0.47 -10.31 16.46
CA GLY A 272 0.16 -10.32 17.89
C GLY A 272 -0.39 -9.00 18.41
N VAL A 273 -0.94 -8.16 17.54
CA VAL A 273 -1.49 -6.84 17.87
C VAL A 273 -2.99 -6.92 18.03
N GLU A 274 -3.50 -6.47 19.18
CA GLU A 274 -4.95 -6.36 19.42
C GLU A 274 -5.46 -5.05 18.84
N VAL A 275 -6.41 -5.13 17.91
CA VAL A 275 -7.13 -3.99 17.34
C VAL A 275 -8.38 -3.74 18.19
N GLN A 276 -8.53 -2.52 18.68
CA GLN A 276 -9.74 -2.14 19.45
C GLN A 276 -10.94 -2.01 18.52
N LEU A 277 -12.04 -2.64 18.88
CA LEU A 277 -13.32 -2.56 18.18
C LEU A 277 -14.39 -1.91 19.06
N PRO A 278 -15.33 -1.15 18.48
CA PRO A 278 -15.39 -0.76 17.07
C PRO A 278 -14.28 0.23 16.70
N ILE A 279 -13.83 0.21 15.44
CA ILE A 279 -12.89 1.19 14.90
C ILE A 279 -13.58 2.56 14.86
N GLN A 280 -12.86 3.63 15.18
CA GLN A 280 -13.37 5.00 15.15
C GLN A 280 -13.95 5.34 13.77
N ARG A 281 -15.13 6.00 13.73
CA ARG A 281 -15.70 6.61 12.53
C ARG A 281 -15.42 8.10 12.53
N MET A 282 -15.18 8.65 11.36
CA MET A 282 -15.00 10.07 11.12
C MET A 282 -15.62 10.41 9.77
N THR A 283 -16.39 11.49 9.69
CA THR A 283 -16.91 11.95 8.40
C THR A 283 -15.79 12.52 7.54
N TRP A 284 -15.95 12.48 6.24
CA TRP A 284 -14.99 13.06 5.31
C TRP A 284 -14.73 14.55 5.61
N ILE A 285 -15.79 15.30 5.90
CA ILE A 285 -15.64 16.73 6.20
C ILE A 285 -14.89 16.99 7.51
N ASP A 286 -15.08 16.14 8.53
CA ASP A 286 -14.30 16.23 9.77
C ASP A 286 -12.83 15.90 9.54
N ALA A 287 -12.54 14.86 8.73
CA ALA A 287 -11.18 14.50 8.38
C ALA A 287 -10.46 15.64 7.64
N MET A 288 -11.13 16.25 6.66
CA MET A 288 -10.59 17.40 5.93
C MET A 288 -10.40 18.62 6.83
N ASN A 289 -11.37 18.93 7.68
CA ASN A 289 -11.29 20.07 8.58
C ASN A 289 -10.20 19.94 9.66
N ARG A 290 -10.01 18.73 10.20
CA ARG A 290 -9.08 18.48 11.30
C ARG A 290 -7.68 18.08 10.83
N PHE A 291 -7.55 17.43 9.68
CA PHE A 291 -6.27 16.86 9.24
C PHE A 291 -5.84 17.33 7.86
N GLY A 292 -6.71 17.99 7.09
CA GLY A 292 -6.45 18.40 5.72
C GLY A 292 -6.27 17.22 4.76
N SER A 293 -6.86 16.06 5.08
CA SER A 293 -6.74 14.83 4.31
C SER A 293 -7.87 13.87 4.64
N ASP A 294 -8.35 13.15 3.63
CA ASP A 294 -9.29 12.03 3.74
C ASP A 294 -8.64 10.73 4.27
N LYS A 295 -7.33 10.72 4.45
CA LYS A 295 -6.54 9.62 5.01
C LYS A 295 -5.63 10.11 6.14
N PRO A 296 -6.21 10.53 7.28
CA PRO A 296 -5.46 11.13 8.38
C PRO A 296 -4.56 10.10 9.07
N ASP A 297 -3.34 10.53 9.43
CA ASP A 297 -2.49 9.78 10.34
C ASP A 297 -2.83 10.21 11.78
N LEU A 298 -3.38 9.28 12.56
CA LEU A 298 -3.84 9.52 13.93
C LEU A 298 -2.81 9.14 15.00
N ARG A 299 -1.57 8.78 14.63
CA ARG A 299 -0.50 8.48 15.60
C ARG A 299 0.00 9.71 16.36
N PHE A 300 -0.34 10.89 15.92
CA PHE A 300 0.04 12.16 16.54
C PHE A 300 -1.09 13.19 16.38
N GLY A 301 -1.10 14.19 17.25
CA GLY A 301 -2.03 15.31 17.18
C GLY A 301 -1.71 16.29 16.04
N MET A 302 -1.53 17.58 16.35
CA MET A 302 -1.26 18.67 15.39
C MET A 302 -2.42 18.82 14.38
N GLU A 303 -3.65 18.84 14.90
CA GLU A 303 -4.84 19.07 14.10
C GLU A 303 -4.85 20.51 13.53
N LEU A 304 -5.53 20.68 12.40
CA LEU A 304 -5.80 21.98 11.81
C LEU A 304 -6.84 22.71 12.67
N THR A 305 -6.56 23.97 12.99
CA THR A 305 -7.51 24.86 13.69
C THR A 305 -7.97 25.95 12.72
N ASP A 306 -9.29 26.07 12.54
CA ASP A 306 -9.88 27.17 11.80
C ASP A 306 -9.85 28.44 12.66
N VAL A 307 -9.15 29.47 12.20
CA VAL A 307 -9.01 30.75 12.86
C VAL A 307 -9.63 31.91 12.07
N SER A 308 -10.42 31.59 11.05
CA SER A 308 -11.04 32.55 10.12
C SER A 308 -11.81 33.63 10.88
N GLU A 309 -12.64 33.24 11.85
CA GLU A 309 -13.42 34.18 12.67
C GLU A 309 -12.54 35.05 13.60
N VAL A 310 -11.41 34.49 14.08
CA VAL A 310 -10.48 35.18 14.99
C VAL A 310 -9.74 36.31 14.26
N VAL A 311 -9.43 36.10 12.97
CA VAL A 311 -8.61 37.01 12.16
C VAL A 311 -9.41 37.84 11.15
N LYS A 312 -10.75 37.77 11.14
CA LYS A 312 -11.60 38.42 10.14
C LYS A 312 -11.44 39.91 10.05
N ASP A 313 -11.18 40.58 11.19
CA ASP A 313 -11.05 42.02 11.30
C ASP A 313 -9.60 42.53 11.29
N CYS A 314 -8.59 41.62 11.12
CA CYS A 314 -7.19 41.99 11.08
C CYS A 314 -6.80 42.75 9.80
N GLU A 315 -5.74 43.54 9.88
CA GLU A 315 -5.22 44.33 8.74
C GLU A 315 -4.22 43.57 7.87
N PHE A 316 -3.98 42.30 8.17
CA PHE A 316 -3.07 41.49 7.36
C PHE A 316 -3.72 41.08 6.02
N ALA A 317 -3.31 41.74 4.94
CA ALA A 317 -3.92 41.64 3.61
C ALA A 317 -4.07 40.20 3.08
N VAL A 318 -3.18 39.29 3.47
CA VAL A 318 -3.25 37.87 3.02
C VAL A 318 -4.45 37.18 3.65
N PHE A 319 -4.69 37.34 4.94
CA PHE A 319 -5.82 36.75 5.64
C PHE A 319 -7.13 37.37 5.17
N LYS A 320 -7.18 38.70 5.14
CA LYS A 320 -8.35 39.46 4.71
C LYS A 320 -8.76 39.09 3.28
N GLY A 321 -7.80 39.07 2.35
CA GLY A 321 -8.06 38.74 0.96
C GLY A 321 -8.55 37.30 0.73
N ALA A 322 -8.07 36.33 1.52
CA ALA A 322 -8.57 34.98 1.47
C ALA A 322 -10.03 34.87 1.95
N LEU A 323 -10.36 35.54 3.06
CA LEU A 323 -11.72 35.53 3.62
C LEU A 323 -12.72 36.29 2.72
N GLU A 324 -12.34 37.43 2.14
CA GLU A 324 -13.17 38.19 1.19
C GLU A 324 -13.51 37.37 -0.07
N GLN A 325 -12.67 36.40 -0.44
CA GLN A 325 -12.90 35.47 -1.57
C GLN A 325 -13.63 34.18 -1.16
N GLY A 326 -14.17 34.10 0.06
CA GLY A 326 -14.88 32.92 0.56
C GLY A 326 -13.97 31.74 0.91
N GLY A 327 -12.66 31.97 1.06
CA GLY A 327 -11.69 31.00 1.56
C GLY A 327 -11.66 30.88 3.07
N SER A 328 -10.60 30.27 3.61
CA SER A 328 -10.39 30.11 5.06
C SER A 328 -8.96 30.44 5.47
N VAL A 329 -8.79 30.76 6.77
CA VAL A 329 -7.50 30.85 7.42
C VAL A 329 -7.43 29.77 8.48
N ARG A 330 -6.48 28.85 8.32
CA ARG A 330 -6.28 27.76 9.27
C ARG A 330 -4.82 27.69 9.67
N GLY A 331 -4.58 27.06 10.83
CA GLY A 331 -3.22 26.86 11.32
C GLY A 331 -3.01 25.50 11.93
N ILE A 332 -1.74 25.16 12.12
CA ILE A 332 -1.27 24.00 12.89
C ILE A 332 -0.29 24.47 13.97
N ASN A 333 -0.29 23.80 15.12
CA ASN A 333 0.62 24.06 16.22
C ASN A 333 1.69 22.96 16.30
N ALA A 334 2.92 23.28 15.90
CA ALA A 334 4.08 22.43 16.07
C ALA A 334 4.66 22.62 17.49
N LYS A 335 4.15 21.85 18.45
CA LYS A 335 4.53 21.92 19.87
C LYS A 335 6.04 21.76 20.05
N GLY A 336 6.65 22.63 20.86
CA GLY A 336 8.09 22.61 21.16
C GLY A 336 9.01 23.02 20.00
N GLN A 337 8.50 23.59 18.90
CA GLN A 337 9.30 24.01 17.74
C GLN A 337 9.54 25.53 17.66
N GLY A 338 9.21 26.30 18.69
CA GLY A 338 9.36 27.77 18.76
C GLY A 338 10.80 28.27 18.55
N ALA A 339 11.80 27.45 18.89
CA ALA A 339 13.21 27.72 18.66
C ALA A 339 13.70 27.34 17.24
N MET A 340 12.80 26.93 16.32
CA MET A 340 13.18 26.52 14.98
C MET A 340 13.94 27.62 14.24
N PRO A 341 15.16 27.36 13.70
CA PRO A 341 15.93 28.35 12.96
C PRO A 341 15.20 28.87 11.73
N ARG A 342 15.32 30.17 11.44
CA ARG A 342 14.68 30.83 10.29
C ARG A 342 14.86 30.05 8.98
N LYS A 343 16.07 29.57 8.70
CA LYS A 343 16.36 28.77 7.49
C LYS A 343 15.53 27.49 7.38
N LYS A 344 15.13 26.88 8.52
CA LYS A 344 14.24 25.71 8.51
C LYS A 344 12.79 26.13 8.26
N ILE A 345 12.35 27.25 8.84
CA ILE A 345 11.03 27.82 8.57
C ILE A 345 10.91 28.18 7.08
N ASP A 346 11.93 28.82 6.50
CA ASP A 346 11.96 29.15 5.06
C ASP A 346 11.84 27.88 4.18
N LYS A 347 12.42 26.74 4.59
CA LYS A 347 12.20 25.46 3.90
C LYS A 347 10.76 24.95 3.99
N LEU A 348 10.08 25.18 5.12
CA LEU A 348 8.65 24.83 5.26
C LEU A 348 7.80 25.73 4.36
N VAL A 349 8.17 27.01 4.20
CA VAL A 349 7.51 27.92 3.24
C VAL A 349 7.66 27.41 1.80
N GLU A 350 8.87 27.02 1.40
CA GLU A 350 9.11 26.45 0.04
C GLU A 350 8.36 25.11 -0.13
N PHE A 351 8.31 24.27 0.89
CA PHE A 351 7.51 23.05 0.88
C PHE A 351 6.02 23.36 0.65
N ALA A 352 5.45 24.32 1.40
CA ALA A 352 4.06 24.74 1.23
C ALA A 352 3.78 25.29 -0.18
N LYS A 353 4.72 26.06 -0.77
CA LYS A 353 4.62 26.54 -2.15
C LYS A 353 4.56 25.40 -3.17
N GLY A 354 5.27 24.29 -2.92
CA GLY A 354 5.20 23.09 -3.74
C GLY A 354 3.79 22.46 -3.80
N TYR A 355 2.94 22.77 -2.84
CA TYR A 355 1.51 22.42 -2.79
C TYR A 355 0.56 23.54 -3.27
N GLY A 356 1.10 24.62 -3.85
CA GLY A 356 0.32 25.72 -4.42
C GLY A 356 0.09 26.91 -3.50
N ALA A 357 0.60 26.90 -2.25
CA ALA A 357 0.49 28.05 -1.37
C ALA A 357 1.29 29.26 -1.90
N LYS A 358 0.74 30.46 -1.77
CA LYS A 358 1.47 31.71 -2.09
C LYS A 358 2.53 32.03 -1.04
N GLY A 359 2.40 31.48 0.16
CA GLY A 359 3.29 31.67 1.30
C GLY A 359 2.77 30.96 2.53
N LEU A 360 3.52 31.06 3.62
CA LEU A 360 3.17 30.49 4.92
C LEU A 360 3.43 31.56 5.98
N ALA A 361 2.39 31.93 6.74
CA ALA A 361 2.53 32.83 7.88
C ALA A 361 2.89 32.03 9.13
N TYR A 362 3.64 32.64 10.08
CA TYR A 362 4.02 31.92 11.28
C TYR A 362 4.13 32.84 12.50
N ILE A 363 3.95 32.21 13.68
CA ILE A 363 4.27 32.76 14.99
C ILE A 363 5.19 31.75 15.69
N ALA A 364 6.37 32.20 16.12
CA ALA A 364 7.28 31.43 16.96
C ALA A 364 7.26 32.00 18.37
N ILE A 365 6.92 31.19 19.36
CA ILE A 365 6.86 31.60 20.78
C ILE A 365 8.11 31.02 21.44
N GLY A 366 8.97 31.92 21.96
CA GLY A 366 10.16 31.51 22.71
C GLY A 366 9.82 30.87 24.05
N GLU A 367 10.75 30.12 24.62
CA GLU A 367 10.62 29.55 25.99
C GLU A 367 10.38 30.65 27.06
N ASP A 368 10.88 31.84 26.80
CA ASP A 368 10.70 33.03 27.64
C ASP A 368 9.39 33.82 27.37
N GLY A 369 8.53 33.30 26.49
CA GLY A 369 7.31 33.94 26.04
C GLY A 369 7.50 35.03 24.97
N THR A 370 8.71 35.24 24.46
CA THR A 370 8.96 36.19 23.37
C THR A 370 8.28 35.71 22.08
N VAL A 371 7.43 36.56 21.49
CA VAL A 371 6.70 36.27 20.26
C VAL A 371 7.44 36.85 19.04
N LYS A 372 7.78 36.00 18.06
CA LYS A 372 8.29 36.37 16.74
C LYS A 372 7.30 35.95 15.67
N SER A 373 6.87 36.90 14.83
CA SER A 373 5.88 36.60 13.79
C SER A 373 6.26 37.24 12.46
N SER A 374 5.87 36.61 11.36
CA SER A 374 6.03 37.17 10.01
C SER A 374 5.05 38.31 9.70
N PHE A 375 4.00 38.46 10.50
CA PHE A 375 2.89 39.40 10.25
C PHE A 375 2.46 40.24 11.49
N ALA A 376 3.19 40.16 12.60
CA ALA A 376 2.84 40.86 13.86
C ALA A 376 2.55 42.38 13.69
N LYS A 377 3.24 43.05 12.77
CA LYS A 377 3.04 44.49 12.51
C LYS A 377 1.67 44.85 11.91
N PHE A 378 0.90 43.84 11.46
CA PHE A 378 -0.44 43.99 10.89
C PHE A 378 -1.55 43.49 11.83
N MET A 379 -1.21 43.16 13.08
CA MET A 379 -2.13 42.67 14.09
C MET A 379 -2.06 43.55 15.34
N LYS A 380 -3.22 43.80 15.95
CA LYS A 380 -3.27 44.38 17.28
C LYS A 380 -2.83 43.36 18.33
N GLU A 381 -2.39 43.80 19.48
CA GLU A 381 -1.94 42.93 20.57
C GLU A 381 -3.06 41.96 21.04
N GLU A 382 -4.29 42.45 21.09
CA GLU A 382 -5.48 41.67 21.45
C GLU A 382 -5.78 40.58 20.41
N GLU A 383 -5.68 40.90 19.11
CA GLU A 383 -5.88 39.96 17.99
C GLU A 383 -4.79 38.88 18.00
N MET A 384 -3.54 39.27 18.24
CA MET A 384 -2.42 38.32 18.35
C MET A 384 -2.60 37.38 19.54
N THR A 385 -3.02 37.87 20.68
CA THR A 385 -3.30 37.08 21.87
C THR A 385 -4.45 36.10 21.64
N ALA A 386 -5.54 36.58 21.02
CA ALA A 386 -6.68 35.74 20.65
C ALA A 386 -6.29 34.62 19.68
N LEU A 387 -5.46 34.94 18.69
CA LEU A 387 -4.96 33.95 17.71
C LEU A 387 -4.08 32.89 18.37
N ILE A 388 -3.13 33.28 19.23
CA ILE A 388 -2.29 32.35 19.98
C ILE A 388 -3.15 31.44 20.88
N THR A 389 -4.15 32.03 21.56
CA THR A 389 -5.07 31.27 22.41
C THR A 389 -5.92 30.27 21.61
N ALA A 390 -6.47 30.70 20.47
CA ALA A 390 -7.25 29.80 19.59
C ALA A 390 -6.43 28.62 19.08
N MET A 391 -5.12 28.81 18.89
CA MET A 391 -4.17 27.77 18.46
C MET A 391 -3.62 26.91 19.61
N ASP A 392 -4.10 27.10 20.86
CA ASP A 392 -3.50 26.48 22.07
C ASP A 392 -1.97 26.65 22.10
N GLY A 393 -1.51 27.86 21.70
CA GLY A 393 -0.09 28.21 21.64
C GLY A 393 0.50 28.46 23.02
N GLN A 394 1.63 27.81 23.31
CA GLN A 394 2.35 27.93 24.58
C GLN A 394 3.81 28.33 24.34
N ASN A 395 4.52 28.67 25.41
CA ASN A 395 5.95 28.95 25.33
C ASN A 395 6.68 27.72 24.71
N GLY A 396 7.54 27.99 23.73
CA GLY A 396 8.26 26.99 23.02
C GLY A 396 7.56 26.47 21.72
N ASP A 397 6.37 26.94 21.36
CA ASP A 397 5.61 26.46 20.22
C ASP A 397 5.85 27.26 18.92
N LEU A 398 5.67 26.60 17.78
CA LEU A 398 5.66 27.22 16.45
C LEU A 398 4.27 27.03 15.82
N LEU A 399 3.57 28.15 15.59
CA LEU A 399 2.28 28.18 14.92
C LEU A 399 2.48 28.53 13.44
N LEU A 400 1.88 27.76 12.55
CA LEU A 400 2.00 27.92 11.10
C LEU A 400 0.60 28.09 10.50
N PHE A 401 0.43 29.06 9.59
CA PHE A 401 -0.88 29.40 9.03
C PHE A 401 -0.85 29.44 7.51
N ALA A 402 -1.92 28.93 6.89
CA ALA A 402 -2.21 29.07 5.47
C ALA A 402 -3.56 29.78 5.29
N ALA A 403 -3.67 30.58 4.24
CA ALA A 403 -4.85 31.36 3.90
C ALA A 403 -5.04 31.39 2.39
N ASP A 404 -6.11 30.80 1.90
CA ASP A 404 -6.52 30.75 0.48
C ASP A 404 -7.90 30.07 0.37
N LYS A 405 -8.30 29.59 -0.82
CA LYS A 405 -9.46 28.69 -0.99
C LYS A 405 -9.33 27.52 -0.01
N THR A 406 -10.42 27.13 0.65
CA THR A 406 -10.40 26.13 1.72
C THR A 406 -9.76 24.80 1.31
N LYS A 407 -10.03 24.31 0.08
CA LYS A 407 -9.41 23.08 -0.44
C LYS A 407 -7.87 23.19 -0.48
N LEU A 408 -7.34 24.30 -0.97
CA LEU A 408 -5.89 24.54 -1.00
C LEU A 408 -5.28 24.63 0.42
N VAL A 409 -6.00 25.24 1.36
CA VAL A 409 -5.55 25.33 2.76
C VAL A 409 -5.48 23.95 3.39
N TRP A 410 -6.45 23.06 3.14
CA TRP A 410 -6.44 21.69 3.58
C TRP A 410 -5.23 20.93 3.02
N ASP A 411 -5.02 20.97 1.69
CA ASP A 411 -3.92 20.28 1.01
C ASP A 411 -2.55 20.72 1.55
N VAL A 412 -2.34 22.02 1.70
CA VAL A 412 -1.09 22.61 2.20
C VAL A 412 -0.82 22.21 3.65
N LEU A 413 -1.78 22.41 4.54
CA LEU A 413 -1.59 22.16 5.97
C LEU A 413 -1.57 20.65 6.28
N GLY A 414 -2.35 19.84 5.57
CA GLY A 414 -2.32 18.39 5.69
C GLY A 414 -0.95 17.81 5.31
N ALA A 415 -0.38 18.27 4.20
CA ALA A 415 0.97 17.88 3.80
C ALA A 415 2.03 18.37 4.78
N LEU A 416 1.92 19.63 5.22
CA LEU A 416 2.86 20.25 6.17
C LEU A 416 2.84 19.55 7.53
N ARG A 417 1.66 19.14 8.00
CA ARG A 417 1.46 18.35 9.21
C ARG A 417 2.28 17.05 9.18
N LEU A 418 2.20 16.31 8.08
CA LEU A 418 2.96 15.06 7.90
C LEU A 418 4.47 15.30 7.81
N GLU A 419 4.89 16.35 7.10
CA GLU A 419 6.32 16.70 6.98
C GLU A 419 6.91 17.08 8.35
N LEU A 420 6.20 17.86 9.16
CA LEU A 420 6.61 18.19 10.52
C LEU A 420 6.65 16.96 11.41
N ALA A 421 5.63 16.09 11.36
CA ALA A 421 5.62 14.85 12.14
C ALA A 421 6.82 13.96 11.83
N LYS A 422 7.22 13.88 10.56
CA LYS A 422 8.42 13.16 10.12
C LYS A 422 9.70 13.79 10.68
N GLN A 423 9.84 15.13 10.60
CA GLN A 423 11.00 15.84 11.14
C GLN A 423 11.09 15.71 12.66
N MET A 424 9.94 15.72 13.35
CA MET A 424 9.82 15.58 14.80
C MET A 424 9.87 14.11 15.26
N LYS A 425 9.94 13.13 14.35
CA LYS A 425 9.97 11.68 14.62
C LYS A 425 8.74 11.19 15.41
N LEU A 426 7.56 11.71 15.11
CA LEU A 426 6.31 11.33 15.75
C LEU A 426 5.65 10.08 15.12
N LEU A 427 6.18 9.57 14.02
CA LEU A 427 5.62 8.45 13.25
C LEU A 427 6.18 7.12 13.75
N ASP A 428 5.62 6.56 14.83
CA ASP A 428 6.02 5.22 15.30
C ASP A 428 5.44 4.15 14.37
N LYS A 429 6.32 3.34 13.75
CA LYS A 429 5.95 2.22 12.89
C LYS A 429 5.40 0.99 13.67
N ASN A 430 5.50 1.00 15.01
CA ASN A 430 4.95 -0.06 15.85
C ASN A 430 3.52 0.24 16.32
N GLU A 431 3.06 1.45 16.13
CA GLU A 431 1.71 1.86 16.45
C GLU A 431 0.80 1.70 15.22
N TYR A 432 -0.40 1.16 15.42
CA TYR A 432 -1.41 0.97 14.38
C TYR A 432 -2.69 1.69 14.78
N ARG A 433 -3.01 2.79 14.08
CA ARG A 433 -4.19 3.63 14.30
C ARG A 433 -5.12 3.52 13.10
N PHE A 434 -6.24 2.87 13.29
CA PHE A 434 -7.28 2.71 12.28
C PHE A 434 -8.34 3.79 12.44
N VAL A 435 -8.94 4.20 11.33
CA VAL A 435 -10.13 5.05 11.28
C VAL A 435 -10.92 4.77 10.02
N TRP A 436 -12.25 4.70 10.15
CA TRP A 436 -13.15 4.76 9.01
C TRP A 436 -13.44 6.20 8.65
N ILE A 437 -13.28 6.53 7.38
CA ILE A 437 -13.76 7.79 6.81
C ILE A 437 -15.06 7.47 6.07
N THR A 438 -16.12 8.22 6.38
CA THR A 438 -17.49 7.99 5.88
C THR A 438 -18.08 9.29 5.33
N GLU A 439 -19.25 9.19 4.71
CA GLU A 439 -20.00 10.36 4.22
C GLU A 439 -19.17 11.23 3.26
N PHE A 440 -18.49 10.59 2.32
CA PHE A 440 -17.78 11.31 1.26
C PHE A 440 -18.75 12.14 0.40
N PRO A 441 -18.30 13.22 -0.25
CA PRO A 441 -19.07 13.82 -1.34
C PRO A 441 -19.37 12.75 -2.40
N LEU A 442 -20.59 12.73 -2.91
CA LEU A 442 -20.98 11.83 -4.01
C LEU A 442 -20.28 12.21 -5.31
N LEU A 443 -20.16 13.51 -5.52
CA LEU A 443 -19.72 14.15 -6.74
C LEU A 443 -18.67 15.21 -6.45
N GLU A 444 -17.73 15.40 -7.38
CA GLU A 444 -16.83 16.54 -7.40
C GLU A 444 -16.92 17.27 -8.75
N TRP A 445 -16.73 18.57 -8.72
CA TRP A 445 -16.70 19.38 -9.93
C TRP A 445 -15.34 19.28 -10.61
N SER A 446 -15.31 18.90 -11.87
CA SER A 446 -14.12 18.92 -12.72
C SER A 446 -14.06 20.25 -13.48
N GLU A 447 -13.03 21.04 -13.20
CA GLU A 447 -12.76 22.29 -13.96
C GLU A 447 -12.33 21.99 -15.41
N GLU A 448 -11.71 20.83 -15.67
CA GLU A 448 -11.26 20.41 -17.00
C GLU A 448 -12.42 19.95 -17.87
N GLU A 449 -13.34 19.16 -17.28
CA GLU A 449 -14.50 18.60 -17.99
C GLU A 449 -15.74 19.53 -17.93
N GLU A 450 -15.66 20.60 -17.13
CA GLU A 450 -16.76 21.56 -16.87
C GLU A 450 -18.08 20.86 -16.45
N ARG A 451 -17.98 19.76 -15.66
CA ARG A 451 -19.12 18.97 -15.18
C ARG A 451 -18.84 18.28 -13.86
N PHE A 452 -19.90 17.77 -13.25
CA PHE A 452 -19.75 16.87 -12.10
C PHE A 452 -19.24 15.51 -12.53
N MET A 453 -18.32 14.95 -11.72
CA MET A 453 -17.80 13.61 -11.84
C MET A 453 -18.12 12.83 -10.56
N ALA A 454 -18.35 11.53 -10.68
CA ALA A 454 -18.49 10.69 -9.49
C ALA A 454 -17.15 10.65 -8.73
N MET A 455 -17.17 10.91 -7.42
CA MET A 455 -15.95 10.90 -6.61
C MET A 455 -15.35 9.49 -6.50
N HIS A 456 -16.19 8.44 -6.46
CA HIS A 456 -15.77 7.03 -6.45
C HIS A 456 -16.10 6.36 -7.79
N HIS A 457 -17.38 5.99 -7.98
CA HIS A 457 -17.87 5.41 -9.23
C HIS A 457 -19.38 5.65 -9.39
N PRO A 458 -19.93 5.55 -10.61
CA PRO A 458 -21.33 5.92 -10.88
C PRO A 458 -22.39 5.02 -10.25
N PHE A 459 -22.00 3.92 -9.60
CA PHE A 459 -22.90 2.99 -8.91
C PHE A 459 -22.95 3.22 -7.40
N THR A 460 -22.31 4.28 -6.89
CA THR A 460 -22.29 4.61 -5.46
C THR A 460 -23.63 5.22 -5.04
N MET A 461 -24.25 4.63 -4.00
CA MET A 461 -25.52 5.09 -3.45
C MET A 461 -25.36 6.43 -2.74
N PRO A 462 -26.16 7.47 -3.09
CA PRO A 462 -26.25 8.68 -2.28
C PRO A 462 -26.91 8.40 -0.93
N MET A 463 -26.65 9.28 0.06
CA MET A 463 -27.39 9.27 1.32
C MET A 463 -28.87 9.59 1.01
N GLU A 464 -29.82 8.84 1.62
CA GLU A 464 -31.23 8.98 1.33
C GLU A 464 -31.77 10.39 1.62
N GLU A 465 -31.30 11.00 2.71
CA GLU A 465 -31.69 12.37 3.09
C GLU A 465 -31.19 13.45 2.12
N ASP A 466 -30.17 13.15 1.31
CA ASP A 466 -29.58 14.08 0.36
C ASP A 466 -30.12 13.93 -1.09
N LEU A 467 -30.94 12.89 -1.36
CA LEU A 467 -31.49 12.62 -2.70
C LEU A 467 -32.19 13.83 -3.34
N GLN A 468 -32.87 14.64 -2.51
CA GLN A 468 -33.55 15.87 -2.96
C GLN A 468 -32.59 16.92 -3.56
N TYR A 469 -31.28 16.83 -3.29
CA TYR A 469 -30.30 17.79 -3.80
C TYR A 469 -29.68 17.36 -5.13
N LEU A 470 -29.88 16.14 -5.60
CA LEU A 470 -29.34 15.69 -6.89
C LEU A 470 -29.72 16.59 -8.07
N ASP A 471 -30.94 17.17 -8.03
CA ASP A 471 -31.45 18.09 -9.07
C ASP A 471 -31.07 19.55 -8.85
N THR A 472 -30.86 19.96 -7.59
CA THR A 472 -30.78 21.37 -7.23
C THR A 472 -29.39 21.83 -6.81
N ASP A 473 -28.64 20.94 -6.15
CA ASP A 473 -27.29 21.21 -5.63
C ASP A 473 -26.48 19.89 -5.55
N PRO A 474 -26.10 19.29 -6.70
CA PRO A 474 -25.43 17.98 -6.74
C PRO A 474 -24.14 17.93 -5.93
N GLY A 475 -23.41 19.06 -5.82
CA GLY A 475 -22.18 19.15 -5.04
C GLY A 475 -22.35 18.99 -3.52
N ARG A 476 -23.60 19.07 -3.03
CA ARG A 476 -23.93 18.90 -1.61
C ARG A 476 -24.22 17.45 -1.22
N VAL A 477 -24.49 16.60 -2.20
CA VAL A 477 -24.92 15.21 -1.97
C VAL A 477 -23.80 14.38 -1.41
N ARG A 478 -24.02 13.73 -0.25
CA ARG A 478 -23.09 12.78 0.35
C ARG A 478 -23.35 11.36 -0.16
N ALA A 479 -22.30 10.57 -0.18
CA ALA A 479 -22.31 9.17 -0.59
C ALA A 479 -22.36 8.23 0.61
N LYS A 480 -23.01 7.09 0.47
CA LYS A 480 -22.84 5.92 1.35
C LYS A 480 -21.53 5.19 1.03
N ALA A 481 -20.42 5.94 1.05
CA ALA A 481 -19.07 5.46 0.80
C ALA A 481 -18.25 5.49 2.09
N TYR A 482 -17.28 4.59 2.17
CA TYR A 482 -16.43 4.43 3.34
C TYR A 482 -15.05 3.91 2.95
N ASP A 483 -14.01 4.53 3.54
CA ASP A 483 -12.63 4.10 3.40
C ASP A 483 -12.05 3.74 4.76
N ILE A 484 -11.30 2.65 4.81
CA ILE A 484 -10.51 2.29 5.98
C ILE A 484 -9.09 2.82 5.83
N VAL A 485 -8.69 3.61 6.79
CA VAL A 485 -7.38 4.25 6.84
C VAL A 485 -6.55 3.66 7.98
N LEU A 486 -5.29 3.38 7.71
CA LEU A 486 -4.30 2.95 8.68
C LEU A 486 -3.06 3.82 8.58
N ASN A 487 -2.74 4.55 9.68
CA ASN A 487 -1.50 5.34 9.77
C ASN A 487 -1.28 6.28 8.56
N GLY A 488 -2.31 7.00 8.15
CA GLY A 488 -2.21 7.94 7.03
C GLY A 488 -2.27 7.30 5.64
N ASN A 489 -2.61 6.02 5.57
CA ASN A 489 -2.77 5.30 4.31
C ASN A 489 -4.18 4.71 4.21
N GLU A 490 -4.88 4.99 3.15
CA GLU A 490 -6.08 4.27 2.75
C GLU A 490 -5.67 2.83 2.39
N ILE A 491 -6.14 1.86 3.15
CA ILE A 491 -5.86 0.45 2.92
C ILE A 491 -6.99 -0.27 2.19
N GLY A 492 -8.15 0.34 2.12
CA GLY A 492 -9.32 -0.18 1.41
C GLY A 492 -10.44 0.82 1.39
N GLY A 493 -11.36 0.66 0.46
CA GLY A 493 -12.53 1.50 0.31
C GLY A 493 -13.68 0.78 -0.37
N GLY A 494 -14.87 1.33 -0.17
CA GLY A 494 -16.09 0.77 -0.72
C GLY A 494 -17.31 1.65 -0.56
N SER A 495 -18.46 1.12 -0.97
CA SER A 495 -19.74 1.82 -0.83
C SER A 495 -20.92 0.86 -0.83
N VAL A 496 -22.06 1.36 -0.42
CA VAL A 496 -23.37 0.78 -0.79
C VAL A 496 -23.62 1.11 -2.27
N ARG A 497 -24.20 0.17 -3.00
CA ARG A 497 -24.45 0.33 -4.44
C ARG A 497 -25.89 0.80 -4.69
N ILE A 498 -26.05 1.59 -5.76
CA ILE A 498 -27.39 1.89 -6.27
C ILE A 498 -27.99 0.59 -6.81
N PHE A 499 -29.18 0.25 -6.36
CA PHE A 499 -29.96 -0.90 -6.85
C PHE A 499 -31.34 -0.47 -7.38
N GLN A 500 -31.66 0.82 -7.28
CA GLN A 500 -32.89 1.44 -7.75
C GLN A 500 -32.67 2.11 -9.11
N ASP A 501 -33.48 1.74 -10.09
CA ASP A 501 -33.31 2.16 -11.49
C ASP A 501 -33.47 3.67 -11.69
N ASP A 502 -34.41 4.29 -10.97
CA ASP A 502 -34.65 5.73 -11.00
C ASP A 502 -33.45 6.54 -10.43
N ILE A 503 -32.88 6.10 -9.33
CA ILE A 503 -31.68 6.73 -8.74
C ILE A 503 -30.48 6.54 -9.66
N GLN A 504 -30.30 5.34 -10.24
CA GLN A 504 -29.21 5.08 -11.15
C GLN A 504 -29.28 5.92 -12.42
N SER A 505 -30.47 6.04 -12.99
CA SER A 505 -30.73 6.88 -14.17
C SER A 505 -30.43 8.34 -13.87
N LYS A 506 -30.84 8.82 -12.69
CA LYS A 506 -30.56 10.19 -12.24
C LYS A 506 -29.08 10.44 -12.02
N MET A 507 -28.39 9.48 -11.42
CA MET A 507 -26.93 9.57 -11.23
C MET A 507 -26.21 9.73 -12.57
N PHE A 508 -26.56 8.94 -13.59
CA PHE A 508 -25.97 9.04 -14.92
C PHE A 508 -26.25 10.41 -15.57
N GLU A 509 -27.48 10.91 -15.45
CA GLU A 509 -27.85 12.25 -15.96
C GLU A 509 -26.96 13.34 -15.35
N VAL A 510 -26.80 13.33 -14.02
CA VAL A 510 -26.01 14.36 -13.29
C VAL A 510 -24.53 14.34 -13.68
N ILE A 511 -23.95 13.18 -13.94
CA ILE A 511 -22.57 13.05 -14.41
C ILE A 511 -22.41 13.15 -15.93
N GLY A 512 -23.50 13.50 -16.65
CA GLY A 512 -23.47 13.85 -18.06
C GLY A 512 -23.56 12.69 -19.05
N PHE A 513 -24.00 11.49 -18.61
CA PHE A 513 -24.29 10.39 -19.53
C PHE A 513 -25.69 10.52 -20.14
N THR A 514 -25.79 10.31 -21.43
CA THR A 514 -27.09 10.04 -22.06
C THR A 514 -27.54 8.60 -21.77
N PRO A 515 -28.85 8.29 -21.82
CA PRO A 515 -29.32 6.91 -21.64
C PRO A 515 -28.70 5.93 -22.63
N GLU A 516 -28.43 6.35 -23.86
CA GLU A 516 -27.81 5.53 -24.91
C GLU A 516 -26.34 5.22 -24.56
N GLU A 517 -25.59 6.19 -24.04
CA GLU A 517 -24.21 6.03 -23.63
C GLU A 517 -24.10 5.10 -22.40
N ALA A 518 -24.96 5.32 -21.41
CA ALA A 518 -25.05 4.43 -20.22
C ALA A 518 -25.38 2.98 -20.63
N GLN A 519 -26.36 2.79 -21.52
CA GLN A 519 -26.72 1.47 -22.04
C GLN A 519 -25.59 0.84 -22.86
N LYS A 520 -24.89 1.61 -23.69
CA LYS A 520 -23.75 1.12 -24.46
C LYS A 520 -22.60 0.64 -23.58
N GLN A 521 -22.32 1.36 -22.50
CA GLN A 521 -21.18 1.08 -21.62
C GLN A 521 -21.51 0.02 -20.57
N PHE A 522 -22.64 0.17 -19.87
CA PHE A 522 -23.03 -0.61 -18.71
C PHE A 522 -24.29 -1.46 -18.91
N GLY A 523 -24.80 -1.53 -20.15
CA GLY A 523 -26.11 -2.14 -20.46
C GLY A 523 -26.30 -3.54 -19.89
N PHE A 524 -25.26 -4.39 -19.92
CA PHE A 524 -25.34 -5.74 -19.39
C PHE A 524 -25.56 -5.79 -17.86
N LEU A 525 -25.08 -4.79 -17.10
CA LEU A 525 -25.37 -4.65 -15.67
C LEU A 525 -26.78 -4.08 -15.46
N LEU A 526 -27.13 -3.01 -16.19
CA LEU A 526 -28.46 -2.39 -16.10
C LEU A 526 -29.58 -3.36 -16.49
N ASP A 527 -29.32 -4.19 -17.50
CA ASP A 527 -30.28 -5.25 -17.91
C ASP A 527 -30.42 -6.34 -16.84
N ALA A 528 -29.34 -6.70 -16.14
CA ALA A 528 -29.41 -7.65 -15.03
C ALA A 528 -30.28 -7.13 -13.88
N PHE A 529 -30.24 -5.83 -13.58
CA PHE A 529 -31.03 -5.20 -12.52
C PHE A 529 -32.54 -5.31 -12.79
N LYS A 530 -32.99 -5.36 -14.05
CA LYS A 530 -34.39 -5.54 -14.42
C LYS A 530 -35.00 -6.87 -13.97
N TYR A 531 -34.15 -7.86 -13.67
CA TYR A 531 -34.60 -9.19 -13.19
C TYR A 531 -34.59 -9.34 -11.66
N GLY A 532 -34.38 -8.24 -10.94
CA GLY A 532 -34.36 -8.19 -9.49
C GLY A 532 -32.94 -8.19 -8.95
N VAL A 533 -32.56 -7.07 -8.35
CA VAL A 533 -31.27 -6.87 -7.71
C VAL A 533 -31.46 -6.64 -6.22
N PRO A 534 -30.76 -7.35 -5.33
CA PRO A 534 -30.83 -7.09 -3.90
C PRO A 534 -30.10 -5.78 -3.57
N PRO A 535 -30.45 -5.08 -2.48
CA PRO A 535 -29.53 -4.11 -1.87
C PRO A 535 -28.18 -4.76 -1.61
N HIS A 536 -27.08 -4.15 -2.03
CA HIS A 536 -25.76 -4.72 -1.88
C HIS A 536 -24.68 -3.66 -1.67
N ALA A 537 -23.60 -4.08 -1.05
CA ALA A 537 -22.48 -3.23 -0.70
C ALA A 537 -21.19 -4.03 -0.68
N GLY A 538 -20.07 -3.38 -0.88
CA GLY A 538 -18.79 -4.06 -0.88
C GLY A 538 -17.62 -3.16 -0.54
N LEU A 539 -16.44 -3.80 -0.43
CA LEU A 539 -15.19 -3.15 -0.13
C LEU A 539 -14.04 -3.90 -0.79
N ALA A 540 -13.00 -3.18 -1.15
CA ALA A 540 -11.77 -3.77 -1.65
C ALA A 540 -10.56 -3.23 -0.88
N TYR A 541 -9.72 -4.14 -0.37
CA TYR A 541 -8.42 -3.77 0.20
C TYR A 541 -7.32 -3.87 -0.85
N GLY A 542 -6.39 -2.93 -0.84
CA GLY A 542 -5.11 -3.10 -1.50
C GLY A 542 -4.22 -4.05 -0.70
N LEU A 543 -4.15 -5.33 -1.09
CA LEU A 543 -3.35 -6.34 -0.38
C LEU A 543 -1.89 -5.92 -0.26
N ASP A 544 -1.32 -5.35 -1.32
CA ASP A 544 0.07 -4.90 -1.36
C ASP A 544 0.33 -3.81 -0.30
N ARG A 545 -0.58 -2.84 -0.18
CA ARG A 545 -0.48 -1.75 0.79
C ARG A 545 -0.68 -2.24 2.23
N LEU A 546 -1.65 -3.12 2.46
CA LEU A 546 -1.88 -3.74 3.77
C LEU A 546 -0.63 -4.51 4.24
N VAL A 547 -0.07 -5.35 3.38
CA VAL A 547 1.14 -6.12 3.70
C VAL A 547 2.36 -5.21 3.87
N MET A 548 2.51 -4.15 3.09
CA MET A 548 3.55 -3.13 3.24
C MET A 548 3.55 -2.52 4.66
N LEU A 549 2.37 -2.13 5.14
CA LEU A 549 2.22 -1.54 6.48
C LEU A 549 2.47 -2.58 7.59
N MET A 550 2.00 -3.81 7.43
CA MET A 550 2.27 -4.90 8.37
C MET A 550 3.76 -5.27 8.41
N ALA A 551 4.45 -5.25 7.28
CA ALA A 551 5.90 -5.48 7.16
C ALA A 551 6.73 -4.26 7.60
N LYS A 552 6.12 -3.10 7.85
CA LYS A 552 6.77 -1.83 8.26
C LYS A 552 7.78 -1.31 7.25
N VAL A 553 7.58 -1.61 5.96
CA VAL A 553 8.42 -1.13 4.85
C VAL A 553 7.79 0.08 4.17
N ASP A 554 8.60 0.85 3.43
CA ASP A 554 8.19 2.14 2.89
C ASP A 554 7.75 2.07 1.41
N SER A 555 7.77 0.87 0.80
CA SER A 555 7.37 0.68 -0.59
C SER A 555 6.70 -0.68 -0.80
N ILE A 556 5.64 -0.70 -1.60
CA ILE A 556 4.98 -1.96 -2.00
C ILE A 556 5.89 -2.87 -2.82
N ARG A 557 6.96 -2.35 -3.44
CA ARG A 557 7.97 -3.17 -4.14
C ARG A 557 8.68 -4.17 -3.24
N GLU A 558 8.75 -3.90 -1.94
CA GLU A 558 9.34 -4.82 -0.96
C GLU A 558 8.42 -6.00 -0.59
N VAL A 559 7.14 -5.93 -0.95
CA VAL A 559 6.12 -6.96 -0.67
C VAL A 559 5.51 -7.57 -1.94
N ILE A 560 6.02 -7.21 -3.11
CA ILE A 560 5.68 -7.78 -4.41
C ILE A 560 6.90 -8.52 -4.96
N ALA A 561 6.73 -9.77 -5.39
CA ALA A 561 7.86 -10.59 -5.84
C ALA A 561 8.59 -9.96 -7.03
N PHE A 562 7.88 -9.56 -8.07
CA PHE A 562 8.43 -9.00 -9.31
C PHE A 562 7.73 -7.68 -9.66
N PRO A 563 8.06 -6.58 -8.95
CA PRO A 563 7.45 -5.27 -9.19
C PRO A 563 8.03 -4.61 -10.44
N LYS A 564 7.26 -3.67 -11.00
CA LYS A 564 7.73 -2.75 -12.05
C LYS A 564 8.48 -1.55 -11.44
N VAL A 565 9.36 -0.94 -12.20
CA VAL A 565 10.00 0.34 -11.88
C VAL A 565 9.08 1.53 -12.22
N LYS A 566 9.55 2.75 -11.98
CA LYS A 566 8.71 3.96 -12.08
C LYS A 566 8.11 4.20 -13.47
N ASP A 567 8.77 3.77 -14.53
CA ASP A 567 8.31 3.86 -15.93
C ASP A 567 7.46 2.65 -16.38
N ALA A 568 6.97 1.85 -15.43
CA ALA A 568 6.20 0.63 -15.64
C ALA A 568 6.96 -0.51 -16.33
N SER A 569 8.27 -0.43 -16.47
CA SER A 569 9.09 -1.50 -17.04
C SER A 569 9.53 -2.54 -15.98
N CYS A 570 9.93 -3.72 -16.44
CA CYS A 570 10.55 -4.77 -15.63
C CYS A 570 12.02 -4.94 -16.03
N LEU A 571 12.94 -4.49 -15.19
CA LEU A 571 14.39 -4.55 -15.47
C LEU A 571 14.93 -5.99 -15.59
N MET A 572 14.25 -6.98 -15.00
CA MET A 572 14.66 -8.38 -15.03
C MET A 572 14.26 -9.07 -16.34
N SER A 573 13.03 -8.87 -16.80
CA SER A 573 12.48 -9.51 -17.99
C SER A 573 12.49 -8.61 -19.23
N GLU A 574 12.91 -7.34 -19.06
CA GLU A 574 12.94 -6.30 -20.09
C GLU A 574 11.56 -5.99 -20.70
N ALA A 575 10.48 -6.36 -19.98
CA ALA A 575 9.12 -6.04 -20.38
C ALA A 575 8.79 -4.55 -20.06
N PRO A 576 8.02 -3.83 -20.93
CA PRO A 576 7.48 -4.29 -22.22
C PRO A 576 8.55 -4.38 -23.30
N ASP A 577 8.36 -5.27 -24.27
CA ASP A 577 9.29 -5.46 -25.38
C ASP A 577 8.51 -5.45 -26.72
N VAL A 578 9.24 -5.34 -27.81
CA VAL A 578 8.70 -5.43 -29.17
C VAL A 578 8.18 -6.84 -29.44
N VAL A 579 7.19 -6.96 -30.31
CA VAL A 579 6.64 -8.23 -30.76
C VAL A 579 6.96 -8.44 -32.24
N ASP A 580 6.97 -9.70 -32.68
CA ASP A 580 7.22 -10.04 -34.09
C ASP A 580 6.15 -9.42 -34.99
N GLU A 581 6.57 -8.90 -36.13
CA GLU A 581 5.69 -8.28 -37.14
C GLU A 581 4.57 -9.24 -37.57
N LYS A 582 4.88 -10.53 -37.69
CA LYS A 582 3.90 -11.57 -38.00
C LYS A 582 2.76 -11.65 -36.98
N GLN A 583 3.05 -11.42 -35.69
CA GLN A 583 2.02 -11.39 -34.65
C GLN A 583 1.12 -10.16 -34.80
N LEU A 584 1.68 -9.01 -35.20
CA LEU A 584 0.92 -7.80 -35.48
C LEU A 584 0.02 -7.99 -36.72
N GLU A 585 0.54 -8.61 -37.79
CA GLU A 585 -0.23 -8.96 -38.99
C GLU A 585 -1.41 -9.89 -38.66
N GLU A 586 -1.17 -10.95 -37.86
CA GLU A 586 -2.23 -11.88 -37.42
C GLU A 586 -3.33 -11.18 -36.60
N LEU A 587 -3.00 -10.11 -35.90
CA LEU A 587 -3.94 -9.30 -35.13
C LEU A 587 -4.58 -8.17 -35.96
N GLY A 588 -4.11 -7.92 -37.17
CA GLY A 588 -4.55 -6.81 -38.01
C GLY A 588 -4.17 -5.44 -37.44
N ILE A 589 -3.03 -5.33 -36.75
CA ILE A 589 -2.55 -4.13 -36.07
C ILE A 589 -1.24 -3.68 -36.71
N ALA A 590 -1.04 -2.37 -36.83
CA ALA A 590 0.23 -1.76 -37.21
C ALA A 590 0.67 -0.75 -36.16
N ILE A 591 1.97 -0.70 -35.89
CA ILE A 591 2.57 0.36 -35.06
C ILE A 591 2.65 1.62 -35.93
N ARG A 592 2.02 2.70 -35.48
CA ARG A 592 2.17 3.99 -36.12
C ARG A 592 3.54 4.57 -35.77
N GLU A 593 4.35 4.93 -36.80
CA GLU A 593 5.58 5.68 -36.59
C GLU A 593 5.24 7.01 -35.89
N THR A 594 5.75 7.22 -34.69
CA THR A 594 5.73 8.53 -34.05
C THR A 594 6.90 9.31 -34.61
N THR A 595 6.64 10.32 -35.44
CA THR A 595 7.63 11.38 -35.69
C THR A 595 7.86 12.06 -34.34
N GLU A 596 9.08 11.92 -33.79
CA GLU A 596 9.53 12.75 -32.66
C GLU A 596 9.40 14.22 -33.11
N GLU A 597 8.50 14.99 -32.48
CA GLU A 597 8.49 16.45 -32.54
C GLU A 597 9.42 17.02 -31.47
#